data_89c0ba67090c7426145070d2b98ca136
#
_entry.id   89c0ba67090c7426145070d2b98ca136
#
_cell.length_a   1.000
_cell.length_b   1.000
_cell.length_c   1.000
_cell.angle_alpha   90.00
_cell.angle_beta   90.00
_cell.angle_gamma   90.00
#
_symmetry.space_group_name_H-M   'P 1'
#
loop_
_entity.id
_entity.type
_entity.pdbx_description
1 polymer ?
#
loop_
_entity_poly.entity_id
_entity_poly.type
_entity_poly.pdbx_seq_one_letter_code
_entity_poly.pdbx_strand_id
1 'polypeptide(L)'
;MATNMDSFSGYIKIENSVFAFTLRDQIVTLLPAYSEPDQRGKALDVFSSESMKEPAFFYGHDESLHQIAFYKQSAVNQGKLGLSSSAKFSTPLIVKSAGNASGFYSKLTEEWNKFHAITFYGGNINSICDPENAIFRVRDVDGDRRVTRLEKRDLSEYTKTTKVTIGGVSADLTVSVFESPAPKNPDNPQSYSLGELNSFIRLSFTSAQDFSTIERYYTTMRILVAILTKQDNVHFEVYLSQRDLKDMYYKSAYCKIYDGSEEYLDNNTNTIISIARIFDQIPNLIQAIDNGNLNIFRDLLPKNRRDLRSISISNVQDLCTALEMAYYWSERHEEKDEYIENLKISIKKAIKEFVANNPGVDPNNETTLSSCFGYLSFTLKQRINTLYNENKEIIDIIASRNGTPNVCLETIKSFVDLRNGKTHSGIFAWNENAKLFYPLFTLVYACLLNYIGVDDETVKEIITCVF
;
A
#
# COMPACT_ATOMS: atom_id res chain seq x y z
N MET A 1 -20.73 16.76 -1.98
CA MET A 1 -19.86 17.85 -1.54
C MET A 1 -18.67 17.20 -0.87
N ALA A 2 -17.49 17.30 -1.47
CA ALA A 2 -16.27 16.86 -0.81
C ALA A 2 -16.11 17.71 0.45
N THR A 3 -16.08 17.07 1.59
CA THR A 3 -15.85 17.74 2.88
C THR A 3 -14.41 18.25 2.84
N ASN A 4 -14.21 19.57 2.79
CA ASN A 4 -12.85 20.12 2.84
C ASN A 4 -12.21 19.70 4.17
N MET A 5 -11.28 18.75 4.09
CA MET A 5 -10.54 18.22 5.24
C MET A 5 -9.11 18.79 5.34
N ASP A 6 -8.73 19.73 4.47
CA ASP A 6 -7.38 20.28 4.43
C ASP A 6 -7.22 21.56 5.28
N SER A 7 -8.32 22.30 5.49
CA SER A 7 -8.30 23.53 6.29
C SER A 7 -9.63 23.75 6.98
N PHE A 8 -9.64 23.69 8.29
CA PHE A 8 -10.81 24.02 9.13
C PHE A 8 -10.36 24.31 10.57
N SER A 9 -11.28 24.80 11.38
CA SER A 9 -11.07 25.18 12.77
C SER A 9 -12.18 24.61 13.67
N GLY A 10 -11.94 24.66 14.97
CA GLY A 10 -12.89 24.17 15.95
C GLY A 10 -12.28 24.10 17.35
N TYR A 11 -12.83 23.19 18.15
CA TYR A 11 -12.43 23.01 19.54
C TYR A 11 -12.10 21.56 19.83
N ILE A 12 -11.07 21.34 20.64
CA ILE A 12 -10.60 20.04 21.07
C ILE A 12 -10.44 20.03 22.60
N LYS A 13 -10.83 18.94 23.22
CA LYS A 13 -10.61 18.74 24.65
C LYS A 13 -9.46 17.75 24.85
N ILE A 14 -8.44 18.19 25.60
CA ILE A 14 -7.31 17.35 25.99
C ILE A 14 -7.23 17.40 27.51
N GLU A 15 -7.32 16.23 28.14
CA GLU A 15 -7.47 16.12 29.58
C GLU A 15 -8.68 16.96 30.08
N ASN A 16 -8.46 17.91 30.96
CA ASN A 16 -9.47 18.82 31.48
C ASN A 16 -9.46 20.21 30.84
N SER A 17 -8.70 20.40 29.77
CA SER A 17 -8.55 21.70 29.12
C SER A 17 -9.14 21.71 27.72
N VAL A 18 -9.74 22.83 27.34
CA VAL A 18 -10.28 23.06 25.99
C VAL A 18 -9.34 23.97 25.21
N PHE A 19 -9.06 23.58 23.99
CA PHE A 19 -8.22 24.32 23.05
C PHE A 19 -9.02 24.65 21.81
N ALA A 20 -8.87 25.86 21.30
CA ALA A 20 -9.20 26.17 19.93
C ALA A 20 -8.11 25.56 19.02
N PHE A 21 -8.49 24.96 17.92
CA PHE A 21 -7.54 24.45 16.95
C PHE A 21 -7.76 25.07 15.56
N THR A 22 -6.68 25.12 14.81
CA THR A 22 -6.71 25.32 13.36
C THR A 22 -5.91 24.23 12.70
N LEU A 23 -6.49 23.59 11.68
CA LEU A 23 -5.79 22.66 10.80
C LEU A 23 -5.43 23.40 9.51
N ARG A 24 -4.18 23.24 9.05
CA ARG A 24 -3.72 23.61 7.71
C ARG A 24 -2.61 22.64 7.30
N ASP A 25 -2.75 22.04 6.14
CA ASP A 25 -1.71 21.18 5.54
C ASP A 25 -1.11 20.18 6.53
N GLN A 26 -1.91 19.33 7.16
CA GLN A 26 -1.53 18.34 8.18
C GLN A 26 -1.07 18.94 9.52
N ILE A 27 -0.95 20.22 9.67
CA ILE A 27 -0.48 20.84 10.91
C ILE A 27 -1.68 21.31 11.72
N VAL A 28 -1.85 20.75 12.89
CA VAL A 28 -2.80 21.21 13.90
C VAL A 28 -2.09 22.19 14.82
N THR A 29 -2.63 23.40 14.92
CA THR A 29 -2.18 24.43 15.86
C THR A 29 -3.22 24.55 16.95
N LEU A 30 -2.81 24.40 18.20
CA LEU A 30 -3.64 24.52 19.40
C LEU A 30 -3.38 25.86 20.10
N LEU A 31 -4.46 26.50 20.51
CA LEU A 31 -4.46 27.68 21.35
C LEU A 31 -5.37 27.48 22.55
N PRO A 32 -4.97 27.84 23.78
CA PRO A 32 -5.87 27.79 24.92
C PRO A 32 -7.14 28.61 24.65
N ALA A 33 -8.30 28.01 24.84
CA ALA A 33 -9.59 28.64 24.54
C ALA A 33 -10.14 29.52 25.66
N TYR A 34 -9.36 29.75 26.74
CA TYR A 34 -9.79 30.49 27.90
C TYR A 34 -9.31 31.92 27.92
N SER A 35 -10.15 32.82 28.41
CA SER A 35 -9.80 34.22 28.65
C SER A 35 -9.18 34.46 30.03
N GLU A 36 -9.46 33.59 31.02
CA GLU A 36 -9.03 33.76 32.41
C GLU A 36 -7.59 33.23 32.62
N PRO A 37 -6.73 33.99 33.34
CA PRO A 37 -5.33 33.66 33.56
C PRO A 37 -5.07 32.26 34.19
N ASP A 38 -5.86 31.89 35.19
CA ASP A 38 -5.70 30.61 35.91
C ASP A 38 -5.99 29.40 35.02
N GLN A 39 -6.95 29.52 34.12
CA GLN A 39 -7.28 28.49 33.18
C GLN A 39 -6.24 28.37 32.06
N ARG A 40 -5.62 29.51 31.68
CA ARG A 40 -4.48 29.50 30.75
C ARG A 40 -3.28 28.78 31.32
N GLY A 41 -2.96 28.99 32.62
CA GLY A 41 -1.87 28.29 33.27
C GLY A 41 -2.04 26.79 33.21
N LYS A 42 -3.23 26.27 33.61
CA LYS A 42 -3.56 24.86 33.53
C LYS A 42 -3.51 24.28 32.10
N ALA A 43 -3.97 25.02 31.10
CA ALA A 43 -3.91 24.62 29.71
C ALA A 43 -2.46 24.53 29.18
N LEU A 44 -1.57 25.40 29.68
CA LEU A 44 -0.15 25.33 29.31
C LEU A 44 0.57 24.13 29.93
N ASP A 45 0.17 23.72 31.14
CA ASP A 45 0.70 22.51 31.77
C ASP A 45 0.40 21.26 30.94
N VAL A 46 -0.76 21.20 30.28
CA VAL A 46 -1.13 20.10 29.37
C VAL A 46 -0.13 19.97 28.21
N PHE A 47 0.42 21.07 27.70
CA PHE A 47 1.42 20.99 26.61
C PHE A 47 2.71 20.26 27.01
N SER A 48 2.99 20.16 28.30
CA SER A 48 4.15 19.45 28.86
C SER A 48 3.81 18.05 29.36
N SER A 49 2.54 17.65 29.29
CA SER A 49 2.05 16.36 29.81
C SER A 49 2.50 15.17 28.95
N GLU A 50 2.41 13.95 29.50
CA GLU A 50 2.71 12.71 28.79
C GLU A 50 1.81 12.52 27.57
N SER A 51 0.54 12.94 27.66
CA SER A 51 -0.41 12.87 26.54
C SER A 51 0.07 13.64 25.29
N MET A 52 0.93 14.64 25.49
CA MET A 52 1.53 15.40 24.38
C MET A 52 2.83 14.79 23.83
N LYS A 53 3.42 13.82 24.53
CA LYS A 53 4.65 13.15 24.11
C LYS A 53 4.37 11.89 23.30
N GLU A 54 3.39 11.09 23.73
CA GLU A 54 3.07 9.80 23.14
C GLU A 54 2.08 9.93 21.94
N PRO A 55 2.13 9.00 20.97
CA PRO A 55 1.12 8.92 19.92
C PRO A 55 -0.28 8.74 20.50
N ALA A 56 -1.24 9.55 20.06
CA ALA A 56 -2.60 9.51 20.59
C ALA A 56 -3.63 10.12 19.62
N PHE A 57 -4.89 9.71 19.76
CA PHE A 57 -6.00 10.41 19.14
C PHE A 57 -6.50 11.55 20.03
N PHE A 58 -6.66 12.71 19.44
CA PHE A 58 -7.31 13.87 20.06
C PHE A 58 -8.66 14.09 19.43
N TYR A 59 -9.69 14.23 20.26
CA TYR A 59 -11.09 14.31 19.86
C TYR A 59 -11.66 15.72 20.08
N GLY A 60 -12.43 16.20 19.11
CA GLY A 60 -13.01 17.53 19.16
C GLY A 60 -14.20 17.68 18.19
N HIS A 61 -14.53 18.94 17.89
CA HIS A 61 -15.59 19.32 16.96
C HIS A 61 -15.12 20.48 16.09
N ASP A 62 -15.53 20.48 14.81
CA ASP A 62 -15.37 21.66 13.96
C ASP A 62 -16.44 22.74 14.28
N GLU A 63 -16.36 23.87 13.60
CA GLU A 63 -17.32 24.97 13.73
C GLU A 63 -18.74 24.59 13.34
N SER A 64 -18.91 23.53 12.52
CA SER A 64 -20.20 22.99 12.11
C SER A 64 -20.69 21.86 13.00
N LEU A 65 -20.03 21.61 14.14
CA LEU A 65 -20.33 20.58 15.12
C LEU A 65 -20.15 19.14 14.60
N HIS A 66 -19.35 18.92 13.55
CA HIS A 66 -18.90 17.59 13.21
C HIS A 66 -17.87 17.12 14.22
N GLN A 67 -17.97 15.86 14.65
CA GLN A 67 -16.94 15.25 15.49
C GLN A 67 -15.68 15.03 14.65
N ILE A 68 -14.52 15.27 15.26
CA ILE A 68 -13.22 15.16 14.62
C ILE A 68 -12.25 14.40 15.53
N ALA A 69 -11.44 13.55 14.93
CA ALA A 69 -10.30 12.93 15.59
C ALA A 69 -9.02 13.23 14.78
N PHE A 70 -7.98 13.65 15.46
CA PHE A 70 -6.63 13.82 14.93
C PHE A 70 -5.72 12.76 15.53
N TYR A 71 -5.02 12.01 14.70
CA TYR A 71 -3.95 11.14 15.16
C TYR A 71 -2.65 11.93 15.24
N LYS A 72 -2.14 12.12 16.44
CA LYS A 72 -0.84 12.74 16.70
C LYS A 72 0.23 11.66 16.79
N GLN A 73 1.14 11.64 15.82
CA GLN A 73 2.19 10.64 15.74
C GLN A 73 3.46 11.02 16.51
N SER A 74 3.79 12.30 16.59
CA SER A 74 5.03 12.79 17.20
C SER A 74 4.76 13.74 18.36
N ALA A 75 5.79 14.03 19.14
CA ALA A 75 5.72 15.03 20.22
C ALA A 75 5.30 16.40 19.67
N VAL A 76 4.61 17.15 20.51
CA VAL A 76 4.09 18.47 20.18
C VAL A 76 5.20 19.52 20.28
N ASN A 77 5.30 20.35 19.25
CA ASN A 77 6.18 21.51 19.26
C ASN A 77 5.50 22.70 19.95
N GLN A 78 6.03 23.12 21.08
CA GLN A 78 5.57 24.32 21.76
C GLN A 78 6.13 25.59 21.09
N GLY A 79 5.33 26.62 21.03
CA GLY A 79 5.70 27.90 20.41
C GLY A 79 4.88 29.04 20.94
N LYS A 80 5.11 30.23 20.37
CA LYS A 80 4.29 31.41 20.59
C LYS A 80 3.62 31.84 19.31
N LEU A 81 2.34 32.14 19.37
CA LEU A 81 1.59 32.77 18.30
C LEU A 81 1.17 34.17 18.80
N GLY A 82 1.88 35.21 18.40
CA GLY A 82 1.75 36.53 18.99
C GLY A 82 2.11 36.53 20.48
N LEU A 83 1.21 36.99 21.33
CA LEU A 83 1.36 37.02 22.79
C LEU A 83 0.87 35.72 23.48
N SER A 84 0.29 34.78 22.72
CA SER A 84 -0.26 33.55 23.25
C SER A 84 0.69 32.37 23.03
N SER A 85 0.83 31.53 24.03
CA SER A 85 1.49 30.20 23.88
C SER A 85 0.65 29.33 23.00
N SER A 86 1.30 28.55 22.12
CA SER A 86 0.66 27.65 21.20
C SER A 86 1.39 26.31 21.19
N ALA A 87 0.68 25.26 20.79
CA ALA A 87 1.27 23.96 20.53
C ALA A 87 0.95 23.56 19.09
N LYS A 88 1.89 22.88 18.43
CA LYS A 88 1.71 22.42 17.05
C LYS A 88 2.13 20.95 16.96
N PHE A 89 1.35 20.19 16.22
CA PHE A 89 1.72 18.82 15.86
C PHE A 89 1.28 18.49 14.44
N SER A 90 1.99 17.55 13.81
CA SER A 90 1.57 16.96 12.54
C SER A 90 0.59 15.83 12.80
N THR A 91 -0.46 15.74 11.98
CA THR A 91 -1.45 14.68 12.01
C THR A 91 -1.47 13.94 10.67
N PRO A 92 -0.97 12.68 10.61
CA PRO A 92 -1.02 11.89 9.39
C PRO A 92 -2.42 11.35 9.09
N LEU A 93 -3.33 11.32 10.09
CA LEU A 93 -4.69 10.80 9.95
C LEU A 93 -5.69 11.74 10.62
N ILE A 94 -6.70 12.11 9.86
CA ILE A 94 -7.87 12.87 10.31
C ILE A 94 -9.10 12.02 10.06
N VAL A 95 -9.98 11.92 11.07
CA VAL A 95 -11.30 11.32 10.95
C VAL A 95 -12.35 12.39 11.25
N LYS A 96 -13.28 12.61 10.32
CA LYS A 96 -14.37 13.58 10.45
C LYS A 96 -15.70 12.88 10.27
N SER A 97 -16.63 13.10 11.21
CA SER A 97 -17.96 12.50 11.15
C SER A 97 -18.75 12.92 9.91
N ALA A 98 -19.53 11.99 9.36
CA ALA A 98 -20.35 12.24 8.17
C ALA A 98 -21.56 13.16 8.44
N GLY A 99 -21.98 13.29 9.69
CA GLY A 99 -23.07 14.15 10.12
C GLY A 99 -22.72 14.96 11.39
N ASN A 100 -23.47 16.01 11.65
CA ASN A 100 -23.32 16.79 12.88
C ASN A 100 -23.96 16.06 14.09
N ALA A 101 -23.51 16.40 15.29
CA ALA A 101 -23.81 15.67 16.54
C ALA A 101 -25.29 15.59 16.91
N SER A 102 -26.16 16.44 16.36
CA SER A 102 -27.52 16.63 16.87
C SER A 102 -28.58 15.63 16.44
N GLY A 103 -28.30 14.70 15.52
CA GLY A 103 -29.35 13.78 15.04
C GLY A 103 -28.89 12.45 14.47
N PHE A 104 -27.65 12.32 14.07
CA PHE A 104 -27.16 11.15 13.36
C PHE A 104 -26.77 10.01 14.31
N TYR A 105 -26.16 10.35 15.46
CA TYR A 105 -25.59 9.35 16.39
C TYR A 105 -26.61 8.62 17.26
N SER A 106 -27.84 9.12 17.39
CA SER A 106 -28.88 8.44 18.15
C SER A 106 -29.31 7.09 17.55
N LYS A 107 -28.90 6.78 16.33
CA LYS A 107 -29.18 5.54 15.61
C LYS A 107 -28.02 4.55 15.59
N LEU A 108 -26.82 4.97 15.98
CA LEU A 108 -25.65 4.14 15.95
C LEU A 108 -25.54 3.32 17.23
N THR A 109 -25.09 2.08 17.10
CA THR A 109 -24.96 1.13 18.21
C THR A 109 -23.68 1.32 19.03
N GLU A 110 -22.68 1.95 18.43
CA GLU A 110 -21.35 2.12 18.99
C GLU A 110 -20.97 3.60 19.15
N GLU A 111 -19.95 3.85 19.96
CA GLU A 111 -19.31 5.16 20.03
C GLU A 111 -18.76 5.57 18.66
N TRP A 112 -18.74 6.88 18.37
CA TRP A 112 -18.35 7.37 17.05
C TRP A 112 -16.89 7.06 16.67
N ASN A 113 -16.02 6.80 17.63
CA ASN A 113 -14.62 6.42 17.44
C ASN A 113 -14.42 4.94 17.07
N LYS A 114 -15.50 4.21 16.83
CA LYS A 114 -15.50 2.83 16.37
C LYS A 114 -16.17 2.69 15.02
N PHE A 115 -15.86 1.62 14.30
CA PHE A 115 -16.46 1.32 13.00
C PHE A 115 -16.59 -0.19 12.78
N HIS A 116 -17.57 -0.58 11.99
CA HIS A 116 -17.79 -1.97 11.58
C HIS A 116 -17.31 -2.24 10.16
N ALA A 117 -17.10 -1.20 9.35
CA ALA A 117 -16.50 -1.35 8.03
C ALA A 117 -15.65 -0.13 7.66
N ILE A 118 -14.55 -0.40 6.95
CA ILE A 118 -13.73 0.60 6.28
C ILE A 118 -13.81 0.37 4.78
N THR A 119 -14.07 1.43 4.02
CA THR A 119 -14.25 1.37 2.57
C THR A 119 -13.26 2.28 1.89
N PHE A 120 -12.54 1.73 0.93
CA PHE A 120 -11.58 2.38 0.05
C PHE A 120 -12.22 2.51 -1.33
N TYR A 121 -12.23 3.68 -1.95
CA TYR A 121 -12.96 3.89 -3.20
C TYR A 121 -12.37 4.98 -4.07
N GLY A 122 -12.72 4.97 -5.35
CA GLY A 122 -12.26 5.96 -6.31
C GLY A 122 -10.77 5.84 -6.65
N GLY A 123 -10.22 6.82 -7.35
CA GLY A 123 -8.80 6.89 -7.68
C GLY A 123 -8.25 5.58 -8.27
N ASN A 124 -7.15 5.07 -7.71
CA ASN A 124 -6.52 3.84 -8.18
C ASN A 124 -7.33 2.55 -7.89
N ILE A 125 -8.35 2.60 -7.02
CA ILE A 125 -9.32 1.49 -6.88
C ILE A 125 -10.10 1.31 -8.18
N ASN A 126 -10.51 2.41 -8.84
CA ASN A 126 -11.14 2.35 -10.16
C ASN A 126 -10.21 1.73 -11.21
N SER A 127 -8.90 1.93 -11.07
CA SER A 127 -7.94 1.38 -12.02
C SER A 127 -7.80 -0.14 -11.91
N ILE A 128 -7.83 -0.71 -10.71
CA ILE A 128 -7.71 -2.17 -10.49
C ILE A 128 -9.04 -2.91 -10.57
N CYS A 129 -10.16 -2.20 -10.43
CA CYS A 129 -11.52 -2.69 -10.56
C CYS A 129 -12.30 -1.71 -11.44
N ASP A 130 -12.17 -1.85 -12.76
CA ASP A 130 -12.74 -0.91 -13.71
C ASP A 130 -14.27 -0.84 -13.59
N PRO A 131 -14.85 0.32 -13.16
CA PRO A 131 -16.28 0.48 -13.00
C PRO A 131 -17.04 0.47 -14.34
N GLU A 132 -16.36 0.73 -15.48
CA GLU A 132 -16.98 0.67 -16.81
C GLU A 132 -17.45 -0.74 -17.15
N ASN A 133 -16.88 -1.78 -16.56
CA ASN A 133 -17.34 -3.16 -16.73
C ASN A 133 -18.78 -3.36 -16.19
N ALA A 134 -19.27 -2.48 -15.32
CA ALA A 134 -20.64 -2.51 -14.82
C ALA A 134 -21.66 -1.88 -15.81
N ILE A 135 -21.18 -1.37 -16.95
CA ILE A 135 -22.02 -0.78 -18.00
C ILE A 135 -21.76 -1.52 -19.30
N PHE A 136 -22.81 -1.83 -20.03
CA PHE A 136 -22.66 -2.29 -21.40
C PHE A 136 -23.36 -1.35 -22.38
N ARG A 137 -22.77 -1.27 -23.55
CA ARG A 137 -23.32 -0.50 -24.67
C ARG A 137 -24.21 -1.41 -25.51
N VAL A 138 -25.51 -1.17 -25.49
CA VAL A 138 -26.45 -1.82 -26.41
C VAL A 138 -26.52 -0.98 -27.69
N ARG A 139 -26.21 -1.58 -28.81
CA ARG A 139 -26.43 -0.96 -30.11
C ARG A 139 -27.77 -1.43 -30.63
N ASP A 140 -28.79 -0.61 -30.46
CA ASP A 140 -30.09 -0.79 -31.13
C ASP A 140 -30.02 -0.24 -32.52
N VAL A 141 -30.51 -0.99 -33.48
CA VAL A 141 -30.69 -0.55 -34.88
C VAL A 141 -32.19 -0.41 -35.07
N ASP A 142 -32.68 0.81 -34.81
CA ASP A 142 -34.05 1.15 -35.11
C ASP A 142 -34.09 1.89 -36.44
N GLY A 143 -34.44 1.17 -37.51
CA GLY A 143 -34.43 1.68 -38.90
C GLY A 143 -33.06 2.21 -39.34
N ASP A 144 -33.03 3.42 -39.91
CA ASP A 144 -31.81 4.08 -40.43
C ASP A 144 -30.95 4.78 -39.32
N ARG A 145 -31.37 4.73 -38.06
CA ARG A 145 -30.65 5.38 -36.93
C ARG A 145 -30.00 4.35 -36.03
N ARG A 146 -28.66 4.43 -35.89
CA ARG A 146 -27.93 3.70 -34.89
C ARG A 146 -28.02 4.46 -33.54
N VAL A 147 -28.82 3.97 -32.61
CA VAL A 147 -28.89 4.50 -31.26
C VAL A 147 -27.97 3.66 -30.38
N THR A 148 -26.98 4.26 -29.74
CA THR A 148 -26.18 3.60 -28.72
C THR A 148 -26.86 3.89 -27.39
N ARG A 149 -27.45 2.87 -26.79
CA ARG A 149 -28.04 2.94 -25.45
C ARG A 149 -27.04 2.37 -24.45
N LEU A 150 -26.83 3.08 -23.35
CA LEU A 150 -26.06 2.57 -22.23
C LEU A 150 -27.02 1.87 -21.27
N GLU A 151 -26.79 0.60 -21.04
CA GLU A 151 -27.54 -0.18 -20.05
C GLU A 151 -26.64 -0.53 -18.87
N LYS A 152 -27.14 -0.27 -17.67
CA LYS A 152 -26.48 -0.64 -16.44
C LYS A 152 -26.77 -2.11 -16.18
N ARG A 153 -25.74 -2.89 -15.93
CA ARG A 153 -25.89 -4.27 -15.46
C ARG A 153 -26.34 -4.29 -14.00
N ASP A 154 -26.85 -5.42 -13.56
CA ASP A 154 -27.08 -5.59 -12.12
C ASP A 154 -25.75 -5.53 -11.38
N LEU A 155 -25.56 -4.51 -10.52
CA LEU A 155 -24.32 -4.32 -9.76
C LEU A 155 -24.03 -5.48 -8.81
N SER A 156 -25.04 -6.28 -8.45
CA SER A 156 -24.86 -7.49 -7.64
C SER A 156 -23.96 -8.53 -8.35
N GLU A 157 -23.99 -8.61 -9.67
CA GLU A 157 -23.14 -9.51 -10.46
C GLU A 157 -21.65 -9.17 -10.36
N TYR A 158 -21.34 -7.89 -10.03
CA TYR A 158 -19.97 -7.41 -9.84
C TYR A 158 -19.50 -7.45 -8.39
N THR A 159 -20.40 -7.80 -7.47
CA THR A 159 -20.08 -7.89 -6.06
C THR A 159 -19.44 -9.25 -5.76
N LYS A 160 -18.17 -9.23 -5.44
CA LYS A 160 -17.44 -10.42 -4.98
C LYS A 160 -17.03 -10.22 -3.52
N THR A 161 -17.17 -11.26 -2.72
CA THR A 161 -16.80 -11.22 -1.29
C THR A 161 -15.95 -12.44 -0.96
N THR A 162 -14.86 -12.22 -0.20
CA THR A 162 -13.98 -13.26 0.33
C THR A 162 -13.57 -12.91 1.75
N LYS A 163 -13.11 -13.90 2.51
CA LYS A 163 -12.60 -13.70 3.88
C LYS A 163 -11.11 -13.41 3.86
N VAL A 164 -10.69 -12.42 4.62
CA VAL A 164 -9.29 -12.05 4.81
C VAL A 164 -8.97 -11.90 6.29
N THR A 165 -7.70 -12.02 6.65
CA THR A 165 -7.22 -11.76 8.01
C THR A 165 -6.13 -10.70 7.94
N ILE A 166 -6.25 -9.63 8.73
CA ILE A 166 -5.27 -8.54 8.81
C ILE A 166 -5.01 -8.27 10.28
N GLY A 167 -3.76 -8.42 10.71
CA GLY A 167 -3.35 -8.25 12.10
C GLY A 167 -4.08 -9.19 13.06
N GLY A 168 -4.38 -10.41 12.63
CA GLY A 168 -5.12 -11.39 13.42
C GLY A 168 -6.64 -11.14 13.47
N VAL A 169 -7.16 -10.09 12.82
CA VAL A 169 -8.60 -9.78 12.76
C VAL A 169 -9.17 -10.28 11.45
N SER A 170 -10.22 -11.12 11.53
CA SER A 170 -10.95 -11.59 10.35
C SER A 170 -11.94 -10.54 9.86
N ALA A 171 -11.97 -10.35 8.55
CA ALA A 171 -12.90 -9.44 7.87
C ALA A 171 -13.45 -10.05 6.58
N ASP A 172 -14.65 -9.67 6.18
CA ASP A 172 -15.16 -9.91 4.85
C ASP A 172 -14.70 -8.79 3.92
N LEU A 173 -13.86 -9.13 2.95
CA LEU A 173 -13.43 -8.21 1.89
C LEU A 173 -14.42 -8.29 0.74
N THR A 174 -15.06 -7.17 0.45
CA THR A 174 -16.02 -7.03 -0.66
C THR A 174 -15.47 -6.07 -1.70
N VAL A 175 -15.45 -6.49 -2.97
CA VAL A 175 -15.17 -5.64 -4.13
C VAL A 175 -16.45 -5.46 -4.90
N SER A 176 -16.79 -4.21 -5.23
CA SER A 176 -17.99 -3.91 -5.99
C SER A 176 -17.91 -2.50 -6.61
N VAL A 177 -18.97 -2.13 -7.31
CA VAL A 177 -19.14 -0.81 -7.95
C VAL A 177 -20.36 -0.14 -7.34
N PHE A 178 -20.29 1.16 -7.11
CA PHE A 178 -21.45 1.98 -6.73
C PHE A 178 -21.57 3.20 -7.64
N GLU A 179 -22.77 3.72 -7.73
CA GLU A 179 -23.08 4.94 -8.45
C GLU A 179 -23.30 6.08 -7.45
N SER A 180 -22.52 7.14 -7.58
CA SER A 180 -22.81 8.39 -6.88
C SER A 180 -23.98 9.07 -7.58
N PRO A 181 -24.99 9.60 -6.82
CA PRO A 181 -26.09 10.31 -7.45
C PRO A 181 -25.56 11.50 -8.25
N ALA A 182 -25.96 11.59 -9.49
CA ALA A 182 -25.64 12.75 -10.31
C ALA A 182 -26.16 14.04 -9.66
N PRO A 183 -25.42 15.16 -9.71
CA PRO A 183 -25.97 16.44 -9.30
C PRO A 183 -27.19 16.73 -10.19
N LYS A 184 -28.35 16.98 -9.55
CA LYS A 184 -29.55 17.39 -10.30
C LYS A 184 -29.23 18.71 -10.98
N ASN A 185 -29.35 18.73 -12.31
CA ASN A 185 -29.25 19.99 -13.05
C ASN A 185 -30.49 20.83 -12.70
N PRO A 186 -30.36 21.97 -11.99
CA PRO A 186 -31.48 22.80 -11.60
C PRO A 186 -32.22 23.37 -12.83
N ASP A 187 -31.54 23.53 -13.96
CA ASP A 187 -32.09 24.12 -15.17
C ASP A 187 -32.83 23.08 -16.06
N ASN A 188 -32.60 21.79 -15.84
CA ASN A 188 -33.31 20.73 -16.54
C ASN A 188 -33.55 19.50 -15.65
N PRO A 189 -34.61 19.52 -14.83
CA PRO A 189 -34.93 18.43 -13.89
C PRO A 189 -35.28 17.09 -14.57
N GLN A 190 -35.47 17.07 -15.89
CA GLN A 190 -35.71 15.85 -16.67
C GLN A 190 -34.43 15.31 -17.34
N SER A 191 -33.29 15.98 -17.23
CA SER A 191 -32.04 15.44 -17.73
C SER A 191 -31.54 14.35 -16.77
N TYR A 192 -31.61 13.11 -17.22
CA TYR A 192 -30.93 12.00 -16.55
C TYR A 192 -29.44 12.08 -16.93
N SER A 193 -28.64 12.65 -16.04
CA SER A 193 -27.21 12.41 -16.08
C SER A 193 -26.91 11.10 -15.35
N LEU A 194 -26.13 10.20 -15.96
CA LEU A 194 -25.56 9.05 -15.24
C LEU A 194 -24.73 9.60 -14.10
N GLY A 195 -24.93 9.06 -12.90
CA GLY A 195 -24.05 9.34 -11.76
C GLY A 195 -22.63 8.87 -12.06
N GLU A 196 -21.70 9.37 -11.31
CA GLU A 196 -20.32 8.90 -11.37
C GLU A 196 -20.24 7.47 -10.80
N LEU A 197 -19.72 6.54 -11.61
CA LEU A 197 -19.46 5.18 -11.17
C LEU A 197 -18.10 5.11 -10.52
N ASN A 198 -18.06 4.53 -9.34
CA ASN A 198 -16.83 4.30 -8.60
C ASN A 198 -16.78 2.86 -8.08
N SER A 199 -15.62 2.25 -8.20
CA SER A 199 -15.36 0.97 -7.57
C SER A 199 -14.92 1.16 -6.13
N PHE A 200 -15.16 0.14 -5.31
CA PHE A 200 -14.73 0.13 -3.92
C PHE A 200 -14.22 -1.24 -3.47
N ILE A 201 -13.36 -1.20 -2.48
CA ILE A 201 -12.96 -2.35 -1.65
C ILE A 201 -13.42 -2.04 -0.24
N ARG A 202 -14.19 -2.93 0.38
CA ARG A 202 -14.69 -2.79 1.76
C ARG A 202 -14.21 -3.94 2.60
N LEU A 203 -13.66 -3.63 3.77
CA LEU A 203 -13.44 -4.59 4.85
C LEU A 203 -14.57 -4.45 5.86
N SER A 204 -15.32 -5.52 6.09
CA SER A 204 -16.44 -5.59 7.03
C SER A 204 -16.09 -6.52 8.18
N PHE A 205 -16.26 -6.04 9.41
CA PHE A 205 -15.87 -6.73 10.63
C PHE A 205 -17.10 -7.22 11.39
N THR A 206 -17.00 -8.36 12.04
CA THR A 206 -18.04 -8.89 12.91
C THR A 206 -18.20 -8.03 14.16
N SER A 207 -17.09 -7.57 14.76
CA SER A 207 -17.04 -6.66 15.90
C SER A 207 -16.53 -5.29 15.49
N ALA A 208 -17.00 -4.24 16.19
CA ALA A 208 -16.52 -2.88 15.95
C ALA A 208 -15.02 -2.75 16.20
N GLN A 209 -14.34 -2.05 15.30
CA GLN A 209 -12.91 -1.75 15.35
C GLN A 209 -12.70 -0.32 15.85
N ASP A 210 -11.61 -0.07 16.55
CA ASP A 210 -11.20 1.25 17.02
C ASP A 210 -10.43 2.02 15.93
N PHE A 211 -10.47 3.36 15.98
CA PHE A 211 -9.74 4.21 15.02
C PHE A 211 -8.23 3.95 14.98
N SER A 212 -7.62 3.45 16.06
CA SER A 212 -6.20 3.08 16.10
C SER A 212 -5.82 2.00 15.08
N THR A 213 -6.79 1.25 14.57
CA THR A 213 -6.58 0.19 13.57
C THR A 213 -6.63 0.68 12.12
N ILE A 214 -7.08 1.92 11.87
CA ILE A 214 -7.28 2.49 10.53
C ILE A 214 -5.96 2.46 9.73
N GLU A 215 -4.86 2.89 10.34
CA GLU A 215 -3.55 2.96 9.68
C GLU A 215 -3.10 1.59 9.14
N ARG A 216 -3.32 0.52 9.91
CA ARG A 216 -3.01 -0.85 9.48
C ARG A 216 -3.81 -1.25 8.25
N TYR A 217 -5.13 -1.08 8.27
CA TYR A 217 -5.99 -1.44 7.15
C TYR A 217 -5.67 -0.60 5.92
N TYR A 218 -5.43 0.70 6.11
CA TYR A 218 -5.03 1.60 5.05
C TYR A 218 -3.71 1.16 4.42
N THR A 219 -2.68 0.91 5.21
CA THR A 219 -1.35 0.49 4.73
C THR A 219 -1.44 -0.82 3.95
N THR A 220 -2.20 -1.80 4.44
CA THR A 220 -2.41 -3.06 3.73
C THR A 220 -3.07 -2.84 2.37
N MET A 221 -4.13 -2.01 2.31
CA MET A 221 -4.81 -1.71 1.05
C MET A 221 -3.92 -0.88 0.10
N ARG A 222 -3.15 0.08 0.64
CA ARG A 222 -2.20 0.87 -0.15
C ARG A 222 -1.18 -0.01 -0.84
N ILE A 223 -0.57 -0.96 -0.11
CA ILE A 223 0.41 -1.90 -0.68
C ILE A 223 -0.27 -2.82 -1.72
N LEU A 224 -1.46 -3.33 -1.43
CA LEU A 224 -2.23 -4.13 -2.39
C LEU A 224 -2.44 -3.37 -3.70
N VAL A 225 -2.94 -2.14 -3.62
CA VAL A 225 -3.21 -1.30 -4.81
C VAL A 225 -1.90 -0.95 -5.52
N ALA A 226 -0.83 -0.63 -4.78
CA ALA A 226 0.49 -0.33 -5.34
C ALA A 226 1.05 -1.51 -6.15
N ILE A 227 0.97 -2.73 -5.62
CA ILE A 227 1.40 -3.95 -6.33
C ILE A 227 0.58 -4.13 -7.60
N LEU A 228 -0.74 -4.03 -7.55
CA LEU A 228 -1.62 -4.26 -8.70
C LEU A 228 -1.47 -3.17 -9.77
N THR A 229 -1.19 -1.93 -9.38
CA THR A 229 -0.96 -0.80 -10.31
C THR A 229 0.49 -0.66 -10.75
N LYS A 230 1.43 -1.37 -10.13
CA LYS A 230 2.88 -1.31 -10.38
C LYS A 230 3.48 0.08 -10.16
N GLN A 231 2.99 0.81 -9.14
CA GLN A 231 3.51 2.12 -8.74
C GLN A 231 3.31 2.35 -7.24
N ASP A 232 4.21 3.09 -6.60
CA ASP A 232 4.09 3.42 -5.17
C ASP A 232 3.12 4.58 -4.92
N ASN A 233 3.03 5.54 -5.85
CA ASN A 233 2.08 6.65 -5.73
C ASN A 233 0.66 6.18 -6.07
N VAL A 234 -0.10 5.80 -5.03
CA VAL A 234 -1.50 5.39 -5.15
C VAL A 234 -2.38 6.30 -4.33
N HIS A 235 -3.53 6.65 -4.89
CA HIS A 235 -4.51 7.53 -4.29
C HIS A 235 -5.90 6.91 -4.34
N PHE A 236 -6.62 6.97 -3.22
CA PHE A 236 -8.03 6.59 -3.08
C PHE A 236 -8.62 7.27 -1.85
N GLU A 237 -9.94 7.39 -1.82
CA GLU A 237 -10.66 7.93 -0.70
C GLU A 237 -11.05 6.84 0.31
N VAL A 238 -11.25 7.23 1.57
CA VAL A 238 -11.58 6.31 2.66
C VAL A 238 -12.77 6.84 3.45
N TYR A 239 -13.74 5.97 3.72
CA TYR A 239 -14.77 6.26 4.71
C TYR A 239 -15.03 5.06 5.62
N LEU A 240 -15.55 5.36 6.81
CA LEU A 240 -15.93 4.39 7.83
C LEU A 240 -17.44 4.24 7.87
N SER A 241 -17.89 3.05 8.24
CA SER A 241 -19.32 2.78 8.47
C SER A 241 -19.53 2.07 9.79
N GLN A 242 -20.64 2.38 10.44
CA GLN A 242 -21.16 1.62 11.58
C GLN A 242 -22.44 0.87 11.18
N ARG A 243 -22.74 -0.21 11.88
CA ARG A 243 -24.03 -0.89 11.78
C ARG A 243 -25.05 -0.22 12.71
N ASP A 244 -26.28 -0.21 12.28
CA ASP A 244 -27.42 0.14 13.14
C ASP A 244 -28.02 -1.13 13.80
N LEU A 245 -29.08 -0.93 14.57
CA LEU A 245 -29.83 -2.01 15.22
C LEU A 245 -30.47 -3.00 14.21
N LYS A 246 -30.49 -2.70 12.91
CA LYS A 246 -31.03 -3.55 11.84
C LYS A 246 -29.89 -4.14 10.97
N ASP A 247 -28.67 -4.15 11.45
CA ASP A 247 -27.46 -4.60 10.72
C ASP A 247 -27.19 -3.84 9.40
N MET A 248 -27.78 -2.67 9.20
CA MET A 248 -27.53 -1.85 8.03
C MET A 248 -26.29 -0.98 8.23
N TYR A 249 -25.45 -0.89 7.20
CA TYR A 249 -24.26 -0.04 7.23
C TYR A 249 -24.60 1.40 6.92
N TYR A 250 -24.24 2.29 7.83
CA TYR A 250 -24.32 3.75 7.65
C TYR A 250 -22.92 4.35 7.65
N LYS A 251 -22.66 5.23 6.68
CA LYS A 251 -21.41 5.99 6.66
C LYS A 251 -21.33 6.87 7.89
N SER A 252 -20.37 6.58 8.78
CA SER A 252 -20.20 7.27 10.05
C SER A 252 -19.17 8.38 9.99
N ALA A 253 -18.10 8.20 9.21
CA ALA A 253 -17.02 9.17 9.12
C ALA A 253 -16.27 9.08 7.78
N TYR A 254 -15.58 10.16 7.42
CA TYR A 254 -14.58 10.24 6.37
C TYR A 254 -13.18 10.25 6.98
N CYS A 255 -12.22 9.63 6.31
CA CYS A 255 -10.82 9.66 6.71
C CYS A 255 -10.00 10.39 5.67
N LYS A 256 -9.11 11.28 6.11
CA LYS A 256 -8.03 11.85 5.31
C LYS A 256 -6.71 11.34 5.86
N ILE A 257 -5.93 10.68 5.02
CA ILE A 257 -4.62 10.15 5.38
C ILE A 257 -3.58 10.84 4.51
N TYR A 258 -2.54 11.37 5.16
CA TYR A 258 -1.45 12.07 4.51
C TYR A 258 -0.23 11.15 4.46
N ASP A 259 -0.08 10.43 3.38
CA ASP A 259 1.01 9.48 3.15
C ASP A 259 2.03 9.96 2.09
N GLY A 260 1.88 11.21 1.65
CA GLY A 260 2.74 11.82 0.62
C GLY A 260 2.37 11.40 -0.80
N SER A 261 1.30 10.64 -0.99
CA SER A 261 0.79 10.34 -2.33
C SER A 261 0.19 11.61 -2.95
N GLU A 262 0.40 11.76 -4.26
CA GLU A 262 -0.18 12.82 -5.07
C GLU A 262 -1.31 12.23 -5.90
N GLU A 263 -2.35 13.00 -6.14
CA GLU A 263 -3.40 12.59 -7.06
C GLU A 263 -2.84 12.49 -8.48
N TYR A 264 -2.56 11.27 -8.90
CA TYR A 264 -2.09 10.97 -10.24
C TYR A 264 -2.88 9.81 -10.81
N LEU A 265 -3.76 10.12 -11.77
CA LEU A 265 -4.54 9.12 -12.48
C LEU A 265 -3.83 8.78 -13.80
N ASP A 266 -3.24 7.60 -13.87
CA ASP A 266 -2.81 7.05 -15.14
C ASP A 266 -3.99 6.28 -15.76
N ASN A 267 -4.51 6.81 -16.85
CA ASN A 267 -5.69 6.26 -17.53
C ASN A 267 -5.39 4.98 -18.34
N ASN A 268 -4.14 4.51 -18.35
CA ASN A 268 -3.78 3.29 -19.08
C ASN A 268 -4.03 2.03 -18.24
N THR A 269 -5.26 1.55 -18.23
CA THR A 269 -5.68 0.34 -17.49
C THR A 269 -5.08 -0.95 -18.04
N ASN A 270 -4.63 -0.97 -19.31
CA ASN A 270 -4.09 -2.17 -19.96
C ASN A 270 -2.79 -2.70 -19.31
N THR A 271 -2.12 -1.87 -18.51
CA THR A 271 -0.87 -2.25 -17.82
C THR A 271 -1.08 -2.53 -16.32
N ILE A 272 -2.31 -2.75 -15.88
CA ILE A 272 -2.70 -2.94 -14.48
C ILE A 272 -3.19 -4.37 -14.29
N ILE A 273 -2.83 -4.98 -13.18
CA ILE A 273 -3.39 -6.29 -12.80
C ILE A 273 -4.79 -6.06 -12.23
N SER A 274 -5.81 -6.48 -12.97
CA SER A 274 -7.19 -6.39 -12.48
C SER A 274 -7.41 -7.32 -11.29
N ILE A 275 -8.01 -6.79 -10.22
CA ILE A 275 -8.35 -7.58 -9.03
C ILE A 275 -9.29 -8.74 -9.35
N ALA A 276 -10.12 -8.60 -10.40
CA ALA A 276 -11.06 -9.64 -10.81
C ALA A 276 -10.38 -10.91 -11.32
N ARG A 277 -9.15 -10.80 -11.87
CA ARG A 277 -8.38 -11.94 -12.40
C ARG A 277 -7.73 -12.78 -11.32
N ILE A 278 -7.48 -12.20 -10.15
CA ILE A 278 -6.80 -12.85 -9.03
C ILE A 278 -7.65 -12.81 -7.75
N PHE A 279 -8.98 -12.68 -7.88
CA PHE A 279 -9.85 -12.46 -6.73
C PHE A 279 -9.76 -13.57 -5.69
N ASP A 280 -9.69 -14.82 -6.14
CA ASP A 280 -9.61 -15.98 -5.25
C ASP A 280 -8.28 -16.07 -4.49
N GLN A 281 -7.23 -15.40 -5.00
CA GLN A 281 -5.90 -15.32 -4.40
C GLN A 281 -5.68 -14.06 -3.56
N ILE A 282 -6.63 -13.13 -3.53
CA ILE A 282 -6.54 -11.91 -2.72
C ILE A 282 -6.31 -12.20 -1.23
N PRO A 283 -6.92 -13.21 -0.60
CA PRO A 283 -6.61 -13.56 0.78
C PRO A 283 -5.14 -13.87 1.01
N ASN A 284 -4.52 -14.66 0.12
CA ASN A 284 -3.10 -15.01 0.20
C ASN A 284 -2.21 -13.78 -0.01
N LEU A 285 -2.56 -12.91 -0.96
CA LEU A 285 -1.82 -11.67 -1.21
C LEU A 285 -1.87 -10.73 0.01
N ILE A 286 -3.05 -10.55 0.60
CA ILE A 286 -3.21 -9.74 1.83
C ILE A 286 -2.44 -10.36 2.99
N GLN A 287 -2.46 -11.66 3.16
CA GLN A 287 -1.69 -12.33 4.20
C GLN A 287 -0.18 -12.15 4.01
N ALA A 288 0.31 -12.24 2.77
CA ALA A 288 1.71 -12.00 2.45
C ALA A 288 2.13 -10.54 2.73
N ILE A 289 1.24 -9.57 2.49
CA ILE A 289 1.44 -8.16 2.84
C ILE A 289 1.48 -7.98 4.37
N ASP A 290 0.50 -8.52 5.09
CA ASP A 290 0.38 -8.38 6.56
C ASP A 290 1.56 -9.03 7.31
N ASN A 291 2.07 -10.13 6.78
CA ASN A 291 3.27 -10.80 7.29
C ASN A 291 4.60 -10.08 6.94
N GLY A 292 4.55 -9.02 6.15
CA GLY A 292 5.73 -8.26 5.73
C GLY A 292 6.56 -8.89 4.61
N ASN A 293 6.13 -10.03 4.05
CA ASN A 293 6.86 -10.75 2.99
C ASN A 293 6.98 -9.94 1.69
N LEU A 294 6.10 -8.94 1.51
CA LEU A 294 6.04 -8.09 0.31
C LEU A 294 6.50 -6.65 0.55
N ASN A 295 7.15 -6.36 1.70
CA ASN A 295 7.65 -5.02 2.01
C ASN A 295 8.64 -4.50 0.96
N ILE A 296 9.36 -5.40 0.30
CA ILE A 296 10.32 -5.03 -0.78
C ILE A 296 9.65 -4.28 -1.93
N PHE A 297 8.35 -4.48 -2.17
CA PHE A 297 7.63 -3.74 -3.21
C PHE A 297 7.57 -2.24 -2.96
N ARG A 298 7.67 -1.79 -1.70
CA ARG A 298 7.73 -0.36 -1.36
C ARG A 298 8.97 0.33 -1.94
N ASP A 299 10.09 -0.41 -2.01
CA ASP A 299 11.36 0.10 -2.53
C ASP A 299 11.50 -0.20 -4.03
N LEU A 300 10.95 -1.33 -4.48
CA LEU A 300 11.03 -1.79 -5.86
C LEU A 300 10.13 -0.99 -6.81
N LEU A 301 8.93 -0.56 -6.33
CA LEU A 301 7.96 0.11 -7.18
C LEU A 301 8.40 1.55 -7.48
N PRO A 302 8.29 2.00 -8.73
CA PRO A 302 8.54 3.40 -9.06
C PRO A 302 7.46 4.29 -8.45
N LYS A 303 7.79 5.56 -8.21
CA LYS A 303 6.78 6.53 -7.76
C LYS A 303 5.58 6.54 -8.71
N ASN A 304 5.84 6.61 -10.02
CA ASN A 304 4.83 6.49 -11.07
C ASN A 304 5.31 5.50 -12.14
N ARG A 305 4.41 4.80 -12.82
CA ARG A 305 4.77 3.84 -13.87
C ARG A 305 5.64 4.41 -14.98
N ARG A 306 5.53 5.70 -15.28
CA ARG A 306 6.39 6.38 -16.27
C ARG A 306 7.85 6.39 -15.86
N ASP A 307 8.12 6.37 -14.56
CA ASP A 307 9.49 6.41 -14.02
C ASP A 307 10.24 5.10 -14.27
N LEU A 308 9.53 4.01 -14.57
CA LEU A 308 10.15 2.76 -15.05
C LEU A 308 10.98 2.94 -16.33
N ARG A 309 10.77 4.03 -17.09
CA ARG A 309 11.57 4.32 -18.30
C ARG A 309 12.99 4.79 -17.99
N SER A 310 13.25 5.22 -16.77
CA SER A 310 14.56 5.66 -16.32
C SER A 310 15.07 4.75 -15.20
N ILE A 311 15.92 3.79 -15.52
CA ILE A 311 16.49 2.87 -14.55
C ILE A 311 17.61 3.55 -13.80
N SER A 312 17.52 3.64 -12.49
CA SER A 312 18.60 4.07 -11.61
C SER A 312 19.34 2.86 -11.06
N ILE A 313 20.48 3.12 -10.45
CA ILE A 313 21.24 2.05 -9.79
C ILE A 313 20.53 1.52 -8.54
N SER A 314 19.80 2.38 -7.84
CA SER A 314 18.93 1.99 -6.73
C SER A 314 17.92 0.95 -7.20
N ASN A 315 17.25 1.20 -8.33
CA ASN A 315 16.31 0.25 -8.91
C ASN A 315 16.95 -1.13 -9.20
N VAL A 316 18.22 -1.16 -9.67
CA VAL A 316 18.95 -2.42 -9.89
C VAL A 316 19.21 -3.14 -8.56
N GLN A 317 19.58 -2.39 -7.51
CA GLN A 317 19.82 -2.96 -6.17
C GLN A 317 18.52 -3.54 -5.58
N ASP A 318 17.44 -2.76 -5.65
CA ASP A 318 16.13 -3.15 -5.12
C ASP A 318 15.55 -4.36 -5.87
N LEU A 319 15.73 -4.39 -7.21
CA LEU A 319 15.35 -5.54 -8.02
C LEU A 319 16.15 -6.80 -7.68
N CYS A 320 17.44 -6.69 -7.49
CA CYS A 320 18.27 -7.83 -7.06
C CYS A 320 17.82 -8.37 -5.70
N THR A 321 17.46 -7.47 -4.76
CA THR A 321 16.93 -7.85 -3.44
C THR A 321 15.55 -8.53 -3.58
N ALA A 322 14.68 -7.98 -4.44
CA ALA A 322 13.37 -8.58 -4.70
C ALA A 322 13.46 -9.98 -5.32
N LEU A 323 14.39 -10.18 -6.25
CA LEU A 323 14.65 -11.51 -6.85
C LEU A 323 15.21 -12.50 -5.84
N GLU A 324 16.06 -12.04 -4.92
CA GLU A 324 16.55 -12.88 -3.83
C GLU A 324 15.39 -13.30 -2.90
N MET A 325 14.50 -12.38 -2.52
CA MET A 325 13.30 -12.68 -1.75
C MET A 325 12.35 -13.62 -2.50
N ALA A 326 12.13 -13.37 -3.80
CA ALA A 326 11.28 -14.22 -4.64
C ALA A 326 11.75 -15.68 -4.69
N TYR A 327 13.06 -15.89 -4.64
CA TYR A 327 13.61 -17.24 -4.54
C TYR A 327 13.19 -17.95 -3.26
N TYR A 328 13.08 -17.24 -2.14
CA TYR A 328 12.65 -17.81 -0.86
C TYR A 328 11.12 -17.97 -0.73
N TRP A 329 10.31 -17.24 -1.51
CA TRP A 329 8.85 -17.42 -1.47
C TRP A 329 8.40 -18.83 -1.86
N SER A 330 9.17 -19.52 -2.67
CA SER A 330 8.84 -20.86 -3.17
C SER A 330 9.14 -21.99 -2.17
N GLU A 331 9.38 -21.69 -0.88
CA GLU A 331 9.73 -22.68 0.17
C GLU A 331 10.78 -23.70 -0.30
N ARG A 332 11.60 -23.29 -1.25
CA ARG A 332 12.67 -24.16 -1.76
C ARG A 332 13.63 -24.41 -0.62
N HIS A 333 13.54 -25.61 -0.09
CA HIS A 333 14.68 -26.15 0.61
C HIS A 333 15.76 -26.26 -0.45
N GLU A 334 16.78 -25.38 -0.39
CA GLU A 334 18.03 -25.66 -1.10
C GLU A 334 18.33 -27.11 -0.73
N GLU A 335 18.15 -28.04 -1.70
CA GLU A 335 18.65 -29.40 -1.49
C GLU A 335 20.10 -29.17 -1.11
N LYS A 336 20.39 -29.40 0.19
CA LYS A 336 21.76 -29.22 0.70
C LYS A 336 22.56 -30.21 -0.09
N ASP A 337 23.28 -29.70 -1.11
CA ASP A 337 24.19 -30.53 -1.84
C ASP A 337 25.13 -31.14 -0.81
N GLU A 338 24.92 -32.41 -0.52
CA GLU A 338 25.64 -33.13 0.53
C GLU A 338 27.14 -33.02 0.30
N TYR A 339 27.56 -32.94 -0.96
CA TYR A 339 28.94 -32.68 -1.35
C TYR A 339 29.42 -31.30 -0.90
N ILE A 340 28.63 -30.25 -1.11
CA ILE A 340 28.96 -28.88 -0.72
C ILE A 340 28.98 -28.74 0.80
N GLU A 341 28.04 -29.37 1.52
CA GLU A 341 28.02 -29.36 2.98
C GLU A 341 29.22 -30.11 3.56
N ASN A 342 29.57 -31.27 3.02
CA ASN A 342 30.75 -32.01 3.41
C ASN A 342 32.06 -31.23 3.09
N LEU A 343 32.09 -30.52 1.96
CA LEU A 343 33.20 -29.63 1.61
C LEU A 343 33.32 -28.46 2.61
N LYS A 344 32.23 -27.81 2.96
CA LYS A 344 32.21 -26.75 3.98
C LYS A 344 32.73 -27.24 5.33
N ILE A 345 32.28 -28.42 5.77
CA ILE A 345 32.74 -29.04 7.02
C ILE A 345 34.25 -29.28 6.96
N SER A 346 34.74 -29.86 5.85
CA SER A 346 36.17 -30.18 5.65
C SER A 346 37.02 -28.91 5.65
N ILE A 347 36.57 -27.85 4.97
CA ILE A 347 37.30 -26.57 4.93
C ILE A 347 37.30 -25.91 6.31
N LYS A 348 36.18 -25.85 7.03
CA LYS A 348 36.14 -25.33 8.39
C LYS A 348 37.07 -26.07 9.33
N LYS A 349 37.15 -27.39 9.22
CA LYS A 349 38.09 -28.20 9.98
C LYS A 349 39.54 -27.84 9.64
N ALA A 350 39.88 -27.73 8.35
CA ALA A 350 41.22 -27.36 7.92
C ALA A 350 41.63 -25.95 8.42
N ILE A 351 40.71 -24.98 8.40
CA ILE A 351 40.96 -23.63 8.96
C ILE A 351 41.24 -23.69 10.45
N LYS A 352 40.43 -24.44 11.22
CA LYS A 352 40.67 -24.60 12.66
C LYS A 352 42.03 -25.22 12.98
N GLU A 353 42.37 -26.28 12.26
CA GLU A 353 43.68 -26.96 12.41
C GLU A 353 44.82 -26.02 12.07
N PHE A 354 44.69 -25.20 10.98
CA PHE A 354 45.68 -24.23 10.61
C PHE A 354 45.89 -23.16 11.68
N VAL A 355 44.83 -22.57 12.19
CA VAL A 355 44.88 -21.54 13.26
C VAL A 355 45.49 -22.12 14.53
N ALA A 356 45.10 -23.34 14.91
CA ALA A 356 45.62 -24.00 16.11
C ALA A 356 47.14 -24.27 16.01
N ASN A 357 47.64 -24.61 14.82
CA ASN A 357 49.07 -24.93 14.58
C ASN A 357 49.95 -23.70 14.32
N ASN A 358 49.35 -22.51 14.20
CA ASN A 358 50.08 -21.26 13.91
C ASN A 358 49.73 -20.18 14.95
N PRO A 359 50.32 -20.20 16.13
CA PRO A 359 49.98 -19.31 17.25
C PRO A 359 50.19 -17.81 16.98
N GLY A 360 50.83 -17.43 15.86
CA GLY A 360 50.92 -16.05 15.40
C GLY A 360 49.75 -15.55 14.55
N VAL A 361 48.76 -16.40 14.24
CA VAL A 361 47.57 -16.03 13.47
C VAL A 361 46.51 -15.50 14.43
N ASP A 362 45.97 -14.31 14.14
CA ASP A 362 44.87 -13.72 14.94
C ASP A 362 43.68 -14.67 14.92
N PRO A 363 43.11 -15.08 16.09
CA PRO A 363 41.94 -15.93 16.19
C PRO A 363 40.71 -15.38 15.41
N ASN A 364 40.61 -14.07 15.23
CA ASN A 364 39.57 -13.45 14.45
C ASN A 364 39.63 -13.86 12.97
N ASN A 365 40.78 -14.29 12.47
CA ASN A 365 40.95 -14.79 11.12
C ASN A 365 40.16 -16.09 10.86
N GLU A 366 39.94 -16.92 11.89
CA GLU A 366 39.10 -18.13 11.79
C GLU A 366 37.64 -17.75 11.40
N THR A 367 37.12 -16.73 12.08
CA THR A 367 35.75 -16.25 11.82
C THR A 367 35.66 -15.61 10.43
N THR A 368 36.64 -14.80 10.06
CA THR A 368 36.71 -14.13 8.75
C THR A 368 36.83 -15.14 7.60
N LEU A 369 37.76 -16.09 7.71
CA LEU A 369 37.92 -17.15 6.71
C LEU A 369 36.70 -18.06 6.62
N SER A 370 36.10 -18.43 7.78
CA SER A 370 34.89 -19.25 7.79
C SER A 370 33.69 -18.51 7.16
N SER A 371 33.59 -17.21 7.29
CA SER A 371 32.57 -16.40 6.66
C SER A 371 32.70 -16.34 5.13
N CYS A 372 33.95 -16.34 4.61
CA CYS A 372 34.20 -16.37 3.17
C CYS A 372 33.62 -17.62 2.48
N PHE A 373 33.46 -18.72 3.21
CA PHE A 373 32.87 -19.95 2.68
C PHE A 373 31.36 -20.03 2.78
N GLY A 374 30.72 -19.03 3.38
CA GLY A 374 29.26 -18.83 3.29
C GLY A 374 28.77 -18.70 1.84
N TYR A 375 29.65 -18.21 0.96
CA TYR A 375 29.39 -18.09 -0.50
C TYR A 375 29.45 -19.40 -1.29
N LEU A 376 29.75 -20.54 -0.68
CA LEU A 376 29.56 -21.87 -1.31
C LEU A 376 28.08 -22.30 -1.36
N SER A 377 27.16 -21.46 -0.86
CA SER A 377 25.73 -21.59 -1.12
C SER A 377 25.37 -21.02 -2.50
N PHE A 378 24.17 -21.30 -2.99
CA PHE A 378 23.64 -20.72 -4.22
C PHE A 378 23.84 -19.21 -4.25
N THR A 379 24.58 -18.74 -5.26
CA THR A 379 24.82 -17.30 -5.46
C THR A 379 23.55 -16.63 -5.99
N LEU A 380 23.41 -15.32 -5.79
CA LEU A 380 22.26 -14.56 -6.31
C LEU A 380 22.02 -14.82 -7.82
N LYS A 381 23.07 -14.86 -8.63
CA LYS A 381 22.97 -15.17 -10.07
C LYS A 381 22.39 -16.56 -10.35
N GLN A 382 22.73 -17.57 -9.55
CA GLN A 382 22.17 -18.90 -9.68
C GLN A 382 20.72 -18.94 -9.26
N ARG A 383 20.34 -18.25 -8.17
CA ARG A 383 18.94 -18.10 -7.73
C ARG A 383 18.09 -17.44 -8.81
N ILE A 384 18.55 -16.33 -9.38
CA ILE A 384 17.85 -15.66 -10.49
C ILE A 384 17.73 -16.58 -11.71
N ASN A 385 18.80 -17.31 -12.06
CA ASN A 385 18.75 -18.23 -13.18
C ASN A 385 17.77 -19.39 -12.95
N THR A 386 17.64 -19.88 -11.72
CA THR A 386 16.63 -20.88 -11.36
C THR A 386 15.22 -20.33 -11.57
N LEU A 387 14.90 -19.16 -11.02
CA LEU A 387 13.61 -18.48 -11.21
C LEU A 387 13.30 -18.22 -12.68
N TYR A 388 14.32 -17.79 -13.45
CA TYR A 388 14.18 -17.58 -14.89
C TYR A 388 13.85 -18.89 -15.62
N ASN A 389 14.57 -19.97 -15.36
CA ASN A 389 14.34 -21.25 -16.06
C ASN A 389 12.92 -21.78 -15.84
N GLU A 390 12.33 -21.54 -14.69
CA GLU A 390 10.94 -21.93 -14.38
C GLU A 390 9.90 -21.07 -15.08
N ASN A 391 10.24 -19.82 -15.35
CA ASN A 391 9.36 -18.84 -16.00
C ASN A 391 9.85 -18.50 -17.42
N LYS A 392 10.73 -19.34 -18.00
CA LYS A 392 11.50 -19.03 -19.20
C LYS A 392 10.63 -18.58 -20.38
N GLU A 393 9.59 -19.35 -20.68
CA GLU A 393 8.72 -19.04 -21.83
C GLU A 393 8.11 -17.64 -21.74
N ILE A 394 7.62 -17.27 -20.57
CA ILE A 394 6.97 -15.97 -20.34
C ILE A 394 8.01 -14.84 -20.44
N ILE A 395 9.16 -15.04 -19.79
CA ILE A 395 10.19 -14.00 -19.71
C ILE A 395 10.87 -13.77 -21.07
N ASP A 396 11.05 -14.81 -21.89
CA ASP A 396 11.59 -14.68 -23.24
C ASP A 396 10.64 -13.86 -24.15
N ILE A 397 9.32 -14.03 -24.00
CA ILE A 397 8.33 -13.21 -24.72
C ILE A 397 8.49 -11.73 -24.35
N ILE A 398 8.59 -11.43 -23.06
CA ILE A 398 8.74 -10.04 -22.58
C ILE A 398 10.08 -9.45 -23.00
N ALA A 399 11.17 -10.20 -22.90
CA ALA A 399 12.49 -9.79 -23.34
C ALA A 399 12.48 -9.43 -24.83
N SER A 400 11.87 -10.26 -25.66
CA SER A 400 11.73 -10.03 -27.10
C SER A 400 10.92 -8.76 -27.40
N ARG A 401 9.78 -8.53 -26.72
CA ARG A 401 8.96 -7.32 -26.89
C ARG A 401 9.69 -6.04 -26.55
N ASN A 402 10.51 -6.08 -25.51
CA ASN A 402 11.26 -4.91 -25.03
C ASN A 402 12.58 -4.69 -25.76
N GLY A 403 12.96 -5.54 -26.72
CA GLY A 403 14.24 -5.47 -27.41
C GLY A 403 15.43 -5.55 -26.45
N THR A 404 15.31 -6.40 -25.42
CA THR A 404 16.36 -6.62 -24.42
C THR A 404 17.30 -7.74 -24.87
N PRO A 405 18.52 -7.80 -24.33
CA PRO A 405 19.39 -8.97 -24.55
C PRO A 405 18.70 -10.27 -24.11
N ASN A 406 19.08 -11.39 -24.74
CA ASN A 406 18.60 -12.69 -24.31
C ASN A 406 18.91 -12.91 -22.84
N VAL A 407 17.91 -13.37 -22.09
CA VAL A 407 18.08 -13.72 -20.68
C VAL A 407 18.82 -15.06 -20.61
N CYS A 408 19.99 -15.08 -20.04
CA CYS A 408 20.80 -16.29 -19.82
C CYS A 408 21.73 -16.06 -18.62
N LEU A 409 22.41 -17.11 -18.17
CA LEU A 409 23.27 -17.03 -16.99
C LEU A 409 24.35 -15.94 -17.10
N GLU A 410 24.95 -15.74 -18.29
CA GLU A 410 25.99 -14.76 -18.53
C GLU A 410 25.43 -13.33 -18.44
N THR A 411 24.28 -13.06 -19.05
CA THR A 411 23.65 -11.74 -19.00
C THR A 411 23.09 -11.44 -17.61
N ILE A 412 22.53 -12.43 -16.89
CA ILE A 412 22.15 -12.32 -15.48
C ILE A 412 23.38 -12.01 -14.62
N LYS A 413 24.50 -12.71 -14.84
CA LYS A 413 25.76 -12.41 -14.13
C LYS A 413 26.16 -10.95 -14.34
N SER A 414 26.20 -10.50 -15.60
CA SER A 414 26.55 -9.12 -15.92
C SER A 414 25.60 -8.10 -15.27
N PHE A 415 24.31 -8.41 -15.16
CA PHE A 415 23.33 -7.58 -14.45
C PHE A 415 23.61 -7.53 -12.93
N VAL A 416 23.91 -8.66 -12.31
CA VAL A 416 24.28 -8.71 -10.88
C VAL A 416 25.60 -7.98 -10.62
N ASP A 417 26.55 -8.04 -11.56
CA ASP A 417 27.84 -7.34 -11.46
C ASP A 417 27.65 -5.80 -11.51
N LEU A 418 26.60 -5.27 -12.16
CA LEU A 418 26.24 -3.85 -12.08
C LEU A 418 25.94 -3.43 -10.62
N ARG A 419 25.20 -4.24 -9.87
CA ARG A 419 24.97 -4.04 -8.43
C ARG A 419 26.27 -4.05 -7.64
N ASN A 420 27.10 -5.07 -7.87
CA ASN A 420 28.32 -5.30 -7.10
C ASN A 420 29.40 -4.21 -7.39
N GLY A 421 29.51 -3.77 -8.64
CA GLY A 421 30.46 -2.73 -9.06
C GLY A 421 30.29 -1.45 -8.25
N LYS A 422 29.05 -0.99 -8.00
CA LYS A 422 28.81 0.18 -7.15
C LYS A 422 29.12 -0.07 -5.68
N THR A 423 28.72 -1.24 -5.16
CA THR A 423 28.90 -1.56 -3.75
C THR A 423 30.37 -1.57 -3.34
N HIS A 424 31.25 -2.00 -4.24
CA HIS A 424 32.68 -2.18 -3.95
C HIS A 424 33.59 -1.10 -4.52
N SER A 425 33.25 -0.46 -5.64
CA SER A 425 34.14 0.52 -6.33
C SER A 425 33.53 1.92 -6.42
N GLY A 426 32.25 2.11 -6.13
CA GLY A 426 31.57 3.39 -6.32
C GLY A 426 31.37 3.79 -7.79
N ILE A 427 31.87 3.00 -8.74
CA ILE A 427 31.79 3.26 -10.18
C ILE A 427 30.64 2.46 -10.77
N PHE A 428 29.78 3.12 -11.52
CA PHE A 428 28.69 2.49 -12.25
C PHE A 428 28.85 2.77 -13.75
N ALA A 429 29.09 1.70 -14.51
CA ALA A 429 29.12 1.76 -15.96
C ALA A 429 27.83 1.14 -16.52
N TRP A 430 26.96 1.97 -17.07
CA TRP A 430 25.81 1.49 -17.82
C TRP A 430 26.25 0.66 -19.02
N ASN A 431 25.62 -0.49 -19.20
CA ASN A 431 25.81 -1.33 -20.36
C ASN A 431 24.46 -1.83 -20.87
N GLU A 432 24.45 -2.50 -22.00
CA GLU A 432 23.26 -3.10 -22.61
C GLU A 432 22.48 -4.01 -21.65
N ASN A 433 23.17 -4.68 -20.71
CA ASN A 433 22.57 -5.60 -19.76
C ASN A 433 21.72 -4.88 -18.68
N ALA A 434 21.83 -3.56 -18.53
CA ALA A 434 20.91 -2.81 -17.67
C ALA A 434 19.47 -2.91 -18.18
N LYS A 435 19.24 -3.15 -19.46
CA LYS A 435 17.92 -3.37 -20.06
C LYS A 435 17.25 -4.65 -19.55
N LEU A 436 18.02 -5.60 -18.96
CA LEU A 436 17.46 -6.76 -18.29
C LEU A 436 16.59 -6.41 -17.09
N PHE A 437 16.65 -5.16 -16.65
CA PHE A 437 15.76 -4.69 -15.57
C PHE A 437 14.29 -5.04 -15.85
N TYR A 438 13.79 -4.81 -17.06
CA TYR A 438 12.40 -5.03 -17.41
C TYR A 438 11.95 -6.51 -17.35
N PRO A 439 12.63 -7.46 -18.04
CA PRO A 439 12.25 -8.86 -17.93
C PRO A 439 12.48 -9.42 -16.52
N LEU A 440 13.50 -8.96 -15.79
CA LEU A 440 13.73 -9.40 -14.41
C LEU A 440 12.71 -8.79 -13.43
N PHE A 441 12.27 -7.55 -13.65
CA PHE A 441 11.15 -6.98 -12.90
C PHE A 441 9.85 -7.76 -13.14
N THR A 442 9.60 -8.15 -14.39
CA THR A 442 8.47 -9.02 -14.74
C THR A 442 8.59 -10.39 -14.07
N LEU A 443 9.82 -10.94 -13.98
CA LEU A 443 10.06 -12.22 -13.29
C LEU A 443 9.66 -12.16 -11.81
N VAL A 444 9.91 -11.04 -11.10
CA VAL A 444 9.45 -10.87 -9.71
C VAL A 444 7.93 -10.98 -9.63
N TYR A 445 7.21 -10.39 -10.60
CA TYR A 445 5.74 -10.48 -10.64
C TYR A 445 5.24 -11.88 -10.97
N ALA A 446 5.89 -12.59 -11.89
CA ALA A 446 5.54 -13.99 -12.17
C ALA A 446 5.72 -14.85 -10.90
N CYS A 447 6.85 -14.69 -10.21
CA CYS A 447 7.10 -15.37 -8.93
C CYS A 447 6.07 -14.98 -7.85
N LEU A 448 5.68 -13.71 -7.76
CA LEU A 448 4.65 -13.25 -6.83
C LEU A 448 3.30 -13.92 -7.10
N LEU A 449 2.85 -13.94 -8.36
CA LEU A 449 1.58 -14.54 -8.73
C LEU A 449 1.56 -16.03 -8.41
N ASN A 450 2.65 -16.76 -8.71
CA ASN A 450 2.80 -18.16 -8.32
C ASN A 450 2.80 -18.34 -6.80
N TYR A 451 3.49 -17.47 -6.06
CA TYR A 451 3.57 -17.51 -4.60
C TYR A 451 2.20 -17.36 -3.92
N ILE A 452 1.34 -16.51 -4.46
CA ILE A 452 -0.02 -16.34 -3.90
C ILE A 452 -1.00 -17.40 -4.40
N GLY A 453 -0.57 -18.32 -5.28
CA GLY A 453 -1.34 -19.47 -5.74
C GLY A 453 -2.16 -19.22 -7.01
N VAL A 454 -1.76 -18.26 -7.86
CA VAL A 454 -2.31 -18.13 -9.22
C VAL A 454 -1.76 -19.27 -10.07
N ASP A 455 -2.60 -19.92 -10.85
CA ASP A 455 -2.19 -21.01 -11.74
C ASP A 455 -1.33 -20.51 -12.91
N ASP A 456 -0.47 -21.37 -13.45
CA ASP A 456 0.54 -21.02 -14.46
C ASP A 456 -0.07 -20.44 -15.74
N GLU A 457 -1.25 -20.88 -16.16
CA GLU A 457 -1.91 -20.38 -17.37
C GLU A 457 -2.40 -18.94 -17.15
N THR A 458 -3.03 -18.69 -16.02
CA THR A 458 -3.46 -17.35 -15.61
C THR A 458 -2.26 -16.41 -15.39
N VAL A 459 -1.17 -16.90 -14.79
CA VAL A 459 0.09 -16.11 -14.67
C VAL A 459 0.59 -15.70 -16.04
N LYS A 460 0.67 -16.64 -16.99
CA LYS A 460 1.11 -16.37 -18.37
C LYS A 460 0.21 -15.32 -19.05
N GLU A 461 -1.10 -15.48 -18.91
CA GLU A 461 -2.07 -14.51 -19.46
C GLU A 461 -1.88 -13.12 -18.85
N ILE A 462 -1.83 -13.01 -17.52
CA ILE A 462 -1.65 -11.72 -16.83
C ILE A 462 -0.35 -11.06 -17.28
N ILE A 463 0.77 -11.78 -17.20
CA ILE A 463 2.09 -11.22 -17.51
C ILE A 463 2.15 -10.76 -18.97
N THR A 464 1.68 -11.57 -19.91
CA THR A 464 1.74 -11.20 -21.34
C THR A 464 0.80 -10.05 -21.71
N CYS A 465 -0.28 -9.84 -20.97
CA CYS A 465 -1.20 -8.72 -21.20
C CYS A 465 -0.75 -7.42 -20.53
N VAL A 466 -0.11 -7.51 -19.33
CA VAL A 466 0.14 -6.35 -18.46
C VAL A 466 1.56 -5.81 -18.58
N PHE A 467 2.52 -6.62 -19.02
CA PHE A 467 3.94 -6.30 -19.22
C PHE A 467 4.33 -6.37 -20.68
#